data_e54b4f1d2008271074129bcc00406d46
#
_entry.id   e54b4f1d2008271074129bcc00406d46
#
_cell.length_a   1.000
_cell.length_b   1.000
_cell.length_c   1.000
_cell.angle_alpha   90.00
_cell.angle_beta   90.00
_cell.angle_gamma   90.00
#
_symmetry.space_group_name_H-M   'P 1'
#
loop_
_entity.id
_entity.type
_entity.pdbx_description
1 polymer ?
#
loop_
_entity_poly.entity_id
_entity_poly.type
_entity_poly.pdbx_seq_one_letter_code
_entity_poly.pdbx_strand_id
1 'polypeptide(L)'
;HNFTDDPAQVTDYTITISGLRRDLDFLRDRGYVTILPHELAAGQLDDGAPLPQKAVLLTFDDGYVSNFTLALPLLREYGAKAAVSLITARIDEGTSGFLSWDECREMAKSGLVEFASHTHDHHIHNDANGIERRNGESEDDYLTRISYDLETSITRIKLETGQPVTAFTYPLGKMEPWAEPVLQQLFSVTFSGV
;
A
#
# COMPACT_ATOMS: atom_id res chain seq x y z
N HIS A 1 5.40 -6.59 4.54
CA HIS A 1 5.94 -5.96 3.34
C HIS A 1 6.37 -7.01 2.29
N ASN A 2 7.28 -7.94 2.64
CA ASN A 2 7.88 -8.89 1.71
C ASN A 2 7.51 -10.35 2.04
N PHE A 3 7.53 -11.25 1.04
CA PHE A 3 7.22 -12.67 1.19
C PHE A 3 8.37 -13.52 0.68
N THR A 4 8.54 -14.72 1.30
CA THR A 4 9.58 -15.68 0.92
C THR A 4 9.08 -17.12 1.11
N ASP A 5 9.63 -18.04 0.34
CA ASP A 5 9.46 -19.48 0.57
C ASP A 5 10.53 -20.05 1.53
N ASP A 6 11.60 -19.30 1.75
CA ASP A 6 12.73 -19.72 2.57
C ASP A 6 12.59 -19.19 4.01
N PRO A 7 12.37 -20.06 5.02
CA PRO A 7 12.29 -19.64 6.42
C PRO A 7 13.55 -18.93 6.95
N ALA A 8 14.70 -19.12 6.32
CA ALA A 8 15.95 -18.45 6.72
C ALA A 8 15.98 -16.96 6.35
N GLN A 9 15.08 -16.51 5.47
CA GLN A 9 14.96 -15.12 5.03
C GLN A 9 13.90 -14.31 5.80
N VAL A 10 13.28 -14.90 6.83
CA VAL A 10 12.29 -14.21 7.66
C VAL A 10 12.96 -13.09 8.46
N THR A 11 12.34 -11.92 8.46
CA THR A 11 12.75 -10.73 9.20
C THR A 11 11.52 -10.07 9.82
N ASP A 12 11.68 -8.92 10.46
CA ASP A 12 10.55 -8.11 10.95
C ASP A 12 9.63 -7.63 9.81
N TYR A 13 10.15 -7.57 8.57
CA TYR A 13 9.43 -7.10 7.38
C TYR A 13 9.21 -8.18 6.30
N THR A 14 9.69 -9.39 6.53
CA THR A 14 9.56 -10.51 5.59
C THR A 14 8.98 -11.73 6.30
N ILE A 15 7.85 -12.22 5.83
CA ILE A 15 7.22 -13.45 6.35
C ILE A 15 7.24 -14.56 5.29
N THR A 16 7.11 -15.80 5.73
CA THR A 16 6.96 -16.90 4.76
C THR A 16 5.58 -16.89 4.13
N ILE A 17 5.48 -17.36 2.88
CA ILE A 17 4.18 -17.55 2.22
C ILE A 17 3.29 -18.55 2.98
N SER A 18 3.88 -19.55 3.65
CA SER A 18 3.16 -20.44 4.55
C SER A 18 2.64 -19.72 5.80
N GLY A 19 3.30 -18.64 6.22
CA GLY A 19 2.82 -17.72 7.27
C GLY A 19 1.54 -17.01 6.81
N LEU A 20 1.60 -16.35 5.65
CA LEU A 20 0.42 -15.69 5.08
C LEU A 20 -0.76 -16.68 4.89
N ARG A 21 -0.48 -17.91 4.44
CA ARG A 21 -1.52 -18.94 4.33
C ARG A 21 -2.21 -19.24 5.67
N ARG A 22 -1.45 -19.40 6.75
CA ARG A 22 -2.03 -19.61 8.09
C ARG A 22 -2.86 -18.43 8.55
N ASP A 23 -2.44 -17.20 8.23
CA ASP A 23 -3.19 -16.00 8.58
C ASP A 23 -4.51 -15.93 7.79
N LEU A 24 -4.50 -16.27 6.50
CA LEU A 24 -5.71 -16.34 5.68
C LEU A 24 -6.65 -17.46 6.13
N ASP A 25 -6.13 -18.64 6.50
CA ASP A 25 -6.91 -19.71 7.12
C ASP A 25 -7.59 -19.23 8.41
N PHE A 26 -6.84 -18.57 9.29
CA PHE A 26 -7.38 -18.02 10.54
C PHE A 26 -8.50 -17.00 10.28
N LEU A 27 -8.31 -16.08 9.34
CA LEU A 27 -9.32 -15.08 8.98
C LEU A 27 -10.58 -15.77 8.44
N ARG A 28 -10.44 -16.67 7.48
CA ARG A 28 -11.54 -17.44 6.89
C ARG A 28 -12.32 -18.24 7.96
N ASP A 29 -11.61 -19.00 8.79
CA ASP A 29 -12.21 -19.89 9.79
C ASP A 29 -12.93 -19.10 10.91
N ARG A 30 -12.55 -17.82 11.10
CA ARG A 30 -13.21 -16.90 12.01
C ARG A 30 -14.30 -16.04 11.36
N GLY A 31 -14.53 -16.19 10.06
CA GLY A 31 -15.55 -15.48 9.32
C GLY A 31 -15.19 -14.00 9.08
N TYR A 32 -13.89 -13.68 9.01
CA TYR A 32 -13.46 -12.37 8.53
C TYR A 32 -13.56 -12.28 7.02
N VAL A 33 -13.88 -11.10 6.52
CA VAL A 33 -13.94 -10.76 5.10
C VAL A 33 -12.92 -9.69 4.81
N THR A 34 -12.01 -9.96 3.87
CA THR A 34 -11.04 -8.96 3.44
C THR A 34 -11.69 -7.93 2.54
N ILE A 35 -11.39 -6.66 2.77
CA ILE A 35 -11.92 -5.52 2.02
C ILE A 35 -10.80 -4.68 1.43
N LEU A 36 -11.14 -3.80 0.48
CA LEU A 36 -10.24 -2.82 -0.13
C LEU A 36 -10.41 -1.42 0.50
N PRO A 37 -9.39 -0.54 0.39
CA PRO A 37 -9.47 0.82 0.89
C PRO A 37 -10.68 1.61 0.40
N HIS A 38 -11.03 1.50 -0.89
CA HIS A 38 -12.19 2.22 -1.44
C HIS A 38 -13.52 1.71 -0.86
N GLU A 39 -13.64 0.41 -0.56
CA GLU A 39 -14.81 -0.16 0.09
C GLU A 39 -14.95 0.36 1.52
N LEU A 40 -13.81 0.47 2.26
CA LEU A 40 -13.78 1.08 3.58
C LEU A 40 -14.23 2.55 3.51
N ALA A 41 -13.69 3.33 2.56
CA ALA A 41 -14.04 4.73 2.36
C ALA A 41 -15.51 4.93 2.01
N ALA A 42 -16.07 4.04 1.19
CA ALA A 42 -17.48 4.06 0.80
C ALA A 42 -18.44 3.55 1.88
N GLY A 43 -17.94 2.81 2.87
CA GLY A 43 -18.76 2.13 3.88
C GLY A 43 -19.57 0.95 3.34
N GLN A 44 -19.24 0.45 2.15
CA GLN A 44 -19.94 -0.63 1.46
C GLN A 44 -19.01 -1.40 0.53
N LEU A 45 -19.38 -2.63 0.21
CA LEU A 45 -18.68 -3.47 -0.77
C LEU A 45 -18.98 -3.03 -2.21
N ASP A 46 -18.22 -3.54 -3.18
CA ASP A 46 -18.39 -3.26 -4.62
C ASP A 46 -19.78 -3.59 -5.17
N ASP A 47 -20.46 -4.57 -4.60
CA ASP A 47 -21.83 -4.96 -4.95
C ASP A 47 -22.92 -4.11 -4.28
N GLY A 48 -22.52 -3.10 -3.49
CA GLY A 48 -23.41 -2.22 -2.74
C GLY A 48 -23.89 -2.78 -1.39
N ALA A 49 -23.44 -3.98 -0.99
CA ALA A 49 -23.76 -4.52 0.32
C ALA A 49 -23.01 -3.74 1.44
N PRO A 50 -23.59 -3.59 2.63
CA PRO A 50 -22.91 -2.94 3.75
C PRO A 50 -21.65 -3.74 4.14
N LEU A 51 -20.64 -3.04 4.67
CA LEU A 51 -19.44 -3.70 5.17
C LEU A 51 -19.81 -4.77 6.22
N PRO A 52 -19.19 -5.96 6.15
CA PRO A 52 -19.41 -6.99 7.14
C PRO A 52 -18.88 -6.57 8.52
N GLN A 53 -19.51 -7.07 9.60
CA GLN A 53 -19.06 -6.76 10.97
C GLN A 53 -17.60 -7.18 11.24
N LYS A 54 -17.13 -8.20 10.53
CA LYS A 54 -15.75 -8.69 10.61
C LYS A 54 -14.99 -8.37 9.32
N ALA A 55 -15.04 -7.11 8.91
CA ALA A 55 -14.20 -6.62 7.83
C ALA A 55 -12.74 -6.50 8.31
N VAL A 56 -11.79 -6.84 7.45
CA VAL A 56 -10.35 -6.69 7.70
C VAL A 56 -9.66 -6.19 6.43
N LEU A 57 -8.74 -5.24 6.59
CA LEU A 57 -7.86 -4.78 5.53
C LEU A 57 -6.50 -5.47 5.66
N LEU A 58 -6.06 -6.13 4.60
CA LEU A 58 -4.68 -6.62 4.47
C LEU A 58 -3.87 -5.54 3.75
N THR A 59 -2.75 -5.12 4.32
CA THR A 59 -1.87 -4.11 3.73
C THR A 59 -0.47 -4.68 3.55
N PHE A 60 0.12 -4.47 2.37
CA PHE A 60 1.49 -4.82 2.03
C PHE A 60 2.19 -3.55 1.56
N ASP A 61 3.25 -3.15 2.24
CA ASP A 61 3.95 -1.92 1.93
C ASP A 61 5.13 -2.13 0.99
N ASP A 62 5.67 -1.03 0.46
CA ASP A 62 6.84 -0.89 -0.40
C ASP A 62 6.65 -1.34 -1.86
N GLY A 63 5.79 -2.30 -2.16
CA GLY A 63 5.61 -2.82 -3.51
C GLY A 63 6.71 -3.80 -3.94
N TYR A 64 7.10 -4.73 -3.07
CA TYR A 64 8.04 -5.80 -3.41
C TYR A 64 7.47 -6.77 -4.45
N VAL A 65 8.34 -7.29 -5.33
CA VAL A 65 7.96 -8.26 -6.39
C VAL A 65 7.31 -9.52 -5.84
N SER A 66 7.59 -9.90 -4.59
CA SER A 66 6.97 -11.05 -3.92
C SER A 66 5.46 -10.87 -3.67
N ASN A 67 4.97 -9.64 -3.69
CA ASN A 67 3.52 -9.37 -3.65
C ASN A 67 2.83 -9.94 -4.90
N PHE A 68 3.50 -9.88 -6.06
CA PHE A 68 3.01 -10.47 -7.30
C PHE A 68 3.30 -11.97 -7.38
N THR A 69 4.55 -12.37 -7.16
CA THR A 69 5.00 -13.74 -7.43
C THR A 69 4.53 -14.76 -6.40
N LEU A 70 4.37 -14.35 -5.14
CA LEU A 70 4.01 -15.24 -4.02
C LEU A 70 2.63 -14.92 -3.42
N ALA A 71 2.36 -13.66 -3.10
CA ALA A 71 1.12 -13.31 -2.40
C ALA A 71 -0.09 -13.34 -3.33
N LEU A 72 -0.04 -12.79 -4.55
CA LEU A 72 -1.18 -12.75 -5.46
C LEU A 72 -1.77 -14.14 -5.79
N PRO A 73 -0.98 -15.19 -6.09
CA PRO A 73 -1.52 -16.54 -6.27
C PRO A 73 -2.31 -17.03 -5.05
N LEU A 74 -1.82 -16.72 -3.85
CA LEU A 74 -2.47 -17.11 -2.62
C LEU A 74 -3.75 -16.29 -2.37
N LEU A 75 -3.73 -14.99 -2.64
CA LEU A 75 -4.93 -14.15 -2.60
C LEU A 75 -6.01 -14.67 -3.55
N ARG A 76 -5.64 -15.10 -4.77
CA ARG A 76 -6.55 -15.73 -5.73
C ARG A 76 -7.15 -17.03 -5.20
N GLU A 77 -6.36 -17.88 -4.56
CA GLU A 77 -6.81 -19.16 -3.97
C GLU A 77 -7.88 -18.94 -2.90
N TYR A 78 -7.72 -17.90 -2.08
CA TYR A 78 -8.64 -17.58 -0.97
C TYR A 78 -9.76 -16.61 -1.35
N GLY A 79 -9.72 -16.00 -2.53
CA GLY A 79 -10.59 -14.87 -2.88
C GLY A 79 -10.35 -13.67 -1.96
N ALA A 80 -9.15 -13.55 -1.40
CA ALA A 80 -8.81 -12.52 -0.42
C ALA A 80 -8.35 -11.24 -1.12
N LYS A 81 -8.74 -10.08 -0.55
CA LYS A 81 -8.38 -8.76 -1.04
C LYS A 81 -7.23 -8.16 -0.22
N ALA A 82 -6.39 -7.34 -0.84
CA ALA A 82 -5.30 -6.64 -0.17
C ALA A 82 -5.03 -5.26 -0.80
N ALA A 83 -4.56 -4.31 0.01
CA ALA A 83 -3.95 -3.08 -0.46
C ALA A 83 -2.45 -3.25 -0.58
N VAL A 84 -1.85 -2.73 -1.66
CA VAL A 84 -0.39 -2.70 -1.83
C VAL A 84 0.07 -1.25 -1.98
N SER A 85 0.85 -0.77 -1.01
CA SER A 85 1.32 0.61 -0.97
C SER A 85 2.64 0.73 -1.73
N LEU A 86 2.65 1.54 -2.80
CA LEU A 86 3.75 1.59 -3.75
C LEU A 86 4.68 2.79 -3.49
N ILE A 87 5.99 2.53 -3.45
CA ILE A 87 7.04 3.54 -3.63
C ILE A 87 7.25 3.69 -5.15
N THR A 88 6.55 4.62 -5.77
CA THR A 88 6.44 4.64 -7.23
C THR A 88 7.75 4.96 -7.95
N ALA A 89 8.70 5.68 -7.34
CA ALA A 89 10.02 5.90 -7.91
C ALA A 89 10.80 4.59 -8.09
N ARG A 90 10.67 3.62 -7.15
CA ARG A 90 11.35 2.32 -7.27
C ARG A 90 10.89 1.53 -8.48
N ILE A 91 9.60 1.65 -8.81
CA ILE A 91 9.01 1.00 -9.97
C ILE A 91 9.43 1.69 -11.27
N ASP A 92 9.40 3.04 -11.29
CA ASP A 92 9.83 3.85 -12.44
C ASP A 92 11.30 3.61 -12.81
N GLU A 93 12.15 3.46 -11.80
CA GLU A 93 13.58 3.15 -11.97
C GLU A 93 13.86 1.68 -12.34
N GLY A 94 12.87 0.80 -12.27
CA GLY A 94 13.07 -0.64 -12.45
C GLY A 94 13.96 -1.25 -11.38
N THR A 95 13.85 -0.77 -10.13
CA THR A 95 14.68 -1.21 -9.02
C THR A 95 14.46 -2.71 -8.76
N SER A 96 15.55 -3.47 -8.74
CA SER A 96 15.49 -4.92 -8.52
C SER A 96 14.82 -5.27 -7.19
N GLY A 97 13.94 -6.26 -7.20
CA GLY A 97 13.18 -6.72 -6.04
C GLY A 97 11.84 -5.99 -5.82
N PHE A 98 11.58 -4.94 -6.58
CA PHE A 98 10.28 -4.23 -6.58
C PHE A 98 9.43 -4.66 -7.78
N LEU A 99 8.13 -4.39 -7.69
CA LEU A 99 7.18 -4.61 -8.79
C LEU A 99 7.58 -3.80 -10.03
N SER A 100 7.23 -4.32 -11.19
CA SER A 100 7.16 -3.56 -12.43
C SER A 100 5.72 -3.05 -12.66
N TRP A 101 5.55 -2.03 -13.51
CA TRP A 101 4.21 -1.57 -13.87
C TRP A 101 3.39 -2.64 -14.62
N ASP A 102 4.02 -3.56 -15.35
CA ASP A 102 3.33 -4.70 -15.98
C ASP A 102 2.71 -5.62 -14.93
N GLU A 103 3.47 -5.94 -13.88
CA GLU A 103 2.98 -6.73 -12.75
C GLU A 103 1.88 -6.00 -11.98
N CYS A 104 2.03 -4.68 -11.75
CA CYS A 104 0.97 -3.86 -11.14
C CYS A 104 -0.32 -3.90 -11.97
N ARG A 105 -0.23 -3.78 -13.30
CA ARG A 105 -1.40 -3.90 -14.18
C ARG A 105 -2.08 -5.26 -14.08
N GLU A 106 -1.32 -6.33 -13.98
CA GLU A 106 -1.88 -7.68 -13.81
C GLU A 106 -2.53 -7.86 -12.42
N MET A 107 -1.92 -7.32 -11.36
CA MET A 107 -2.51 -7.32 -10.02
C MET A 107 -3.82 -6.54 -9.99
N ALA A 108 -3.85 -5.35 -10.58
CA ALA A 108 -5.07 -4.54 -10.69
C ALA A 108 -6.22 -5.28 -11.39
N LYS A 109 -5.92 -5.96 -12.51
CA LYS A 109 -6.91 -6.76 -13.27
C LYS A 109 -7.52 -7.91 -12.48
N SER A 110 -6.87 -8.37 -11.41
CA SER A 110 -7.40 -9.44 -10.58
C SER A 110 -8.66 -9.04 -9.82
N GLY A 111 -8.88 -7.74 -9.59
CA GLY A 111 -9.94 -7.23 -8.72
C GLY A 111 -9.71 -7.51 -7.22
N LEU A 112 -8.59 -8.13 -6.86
CA LEU A 112 -8.23 -8.47 -5.49
C LEU A 112 -7.25 -7.50 -4.86
N VAL A 113 -6.61 -6.64 -5.66
CA VAL A 113 -5.58 -5.71 -5.21
C VAL A 113 -5.94 -4.29 -5.57
N GLU A 114 -5.90 -3.40 -4.58
CA GLU A 114 -5.93 -1.95 -4.74
C GLU A 114 -4.56 -1.36 -4.39
N PHE A 115 -4.09 -0.44 -5.21
CA PHE A 115 -2.83 0.25 -4.94
C PHE A 115 -3.05 1.51 -4.13
N ALA A 116 -2.23 1.66 -3.07
CA ALA A 116 -2.14 2.84 -2.24
C ALA A 116 -0.82 3.59 -2.52
N SER A 117 -0.77 4.86 -2.19
CA SER A 117 0.48 5.62 -2.24
C SER A 117 1.34 5.35 -1.00
N HIS A 118 2.64 5.12 -1.22
CA HIS A 118 3.68 5.10 -0.18
C HIS A 118 4.75 6.15 -0.49
N THR A 119 4.31 7.32 -1.00
CA THR A 119 5.08 8.38 -1.63
C THR A 119 5.65 8.01 -3.00
N HIS A 120 6.11 9.02 -3.74
CA HIS A 120 6.91 8.78 -4.94
C HIS A 120 8.34 8.42 -4.55
N ASP A 121 9.05 9.32 -3.86
CA ASP A 121 10.48 9.15 -3.54
C ASP A 121 10.85 9.54 -2.09
N HIS A 122 9.88 9.72 -1.19
CA HIS A 122 10.12 10.18 0.18
C HIS A 122 10.16 9.04 1.21
N HIS A 123 10.37 7.80 0.78
CA HIS A 123 10.46 6.69 1.71
C HIS A 123 11.73 6.73 2.57
N ILE A 124 12.89 7.03 1.97
CA ILE A 124 14.16 7.23 2.66
C ILE A 124 14.87 8.44 2.05
N HIS A 125 15.13 9.45 2.86
CA HIS A 125 15.85 10.65 2.45
C HIS A 125 17.05 10.92 3.35
N ASN A 126 18.06 11.61 2.82
CA ASN A 126 19.28 11.95 3.57
C ASN A 126 18.98 12.84 4.79
N ASP A 127 18.00 13.77 4.68
CA ASP A 127 17.71 14.79 5.69
C ASP A 127 16.43 14.52 6.49
N ALA A 128 15.55 13.66 5.97
CA ALA A 128 14.32 13.27 6.64
C ALA A 128 13.91 11.88 6.17
N ASN A 129 13.33 11.10 7.07
CA ASN A 129 12.79 9.79 6.76
C ASN A 129 11.28 9.90 6.49
N GLY A 130 10.83 9.38 5.37
CA GLY A 130 9.43 9.45 4.99
C GLY A 130 9.01 10.90 4.69
N ILE A 131 7.86 11.29 5.23
CA ILE A 131 7.28 12.62 5.01
C ILE A 131 7.67 13.66 6.06
N GLU A 132 8.61 13.38 6.96
CA GLU A 132 9.03 14.33 7.98
C GLU A 132 9.62 15.62 7.36
N ARG A 133 9.50 16.71 8.12
CA ARG A 133 10.13 18.00 7.75
C ARG A 133 11.65 17.87 7.74
N ARG A 134 12.29 18.60 6.83
CA ARG A 134 13.73 18.77 6.81
C ARG A 134 14.15 19.86 7.79
N ASN A 135 15.38 19.78 8.29
CA ASN A 135 15.92 20.79 9.18
C ASN A 135 15.92 22.18 8.51
N GLY A 136 15.24 23.14 9.14
CA GLY A 136 15.15 24.51 8.63
C GLY A 136 14.17 24.72 7.47
N GLU A 137 13.39 23.70 7.10
CA GLU A 137 12.37 23.80 6.04
C GLU A 137 11.20 24.68 6.53
N SER A 138 10.80 25.64 5.71
CA SER A 138 9.59 26.42 5.96
C SER A 138 8.35 25.58 5.68
N GLU A 139 7.20 25.98 6.22
CA GLU A 139 5.94 25.30 5.96
C GLU A 139 5.56 25.32 4.48
N ASP A 140 5.75 26.46 3.80
CA ASP A 140 5.46 26.60 2.38
C ASP A 140 6.35 25.71 1.50
N ASP A 141 7.65 25.61 1.80
CA ASP A 141 8.58 24.73 1.10
C ASP A 141 8.21 23.26 1.34
N TYR A 142 7.89 22.92 2.58
CA TYR A 142 7.42 21.57 2.95
C TYR A 142 6.16 21.19 2.18
N LEU A 143 5.11 22.02 2.21
CA LEU A 143 3.85 21.76 1.54
C LEU A 143 4.03 21.64 0.01
N THR A 144 4.89 22.47 -0.57
CA THR A 144 5.22 22.38 -2.00
C THR A 144 5.87 21.03 -2.33
N ARG A 145 6.87 20.63 -1.55
CA ARG A 145 7.62 19.40 -1.75
C ARG A 145 6.73 18.16 -1.60
N ILE A 146 5.96 18.09 -0.51
CA ILE A 146 5.15 16.90 -0.23
C ILE A 146 3.96 16.78 -1.19
N SER A 147 3.32 17.90 -1.54
CA SER A 147 2.23 17.89 -2.52
C SER A 147 2.72 17.38 -3.87
N TYR A 148 3.86 17.87 -4.35
CA TYR A 148 4.43 17.39 -5.61
C TYR A 148 4.74 15.89 -5.61
N ASP A 149 5.32 15.36 -4.53
CA ASP A 149 5.64 13.94 -4.40
C ASP A 149 4.37 13.07 -4.38
N LEU A 150 3.38 13.44 -3.55
CA LEU A 150 2.14 12.70 -3.43
C LEU A 150 1.32 12.73 -4.73
N GLU A 151 1.19 13.89 -5.37
CA GLU A 151 0.51 14.02 -6.66
C GLU A 151 1.21 13.23 -7.77
N THR A 152 2.55 13.19 -7.74
CA THR A 152 3.33 12.36 -8.66
C THR A 152 3.01 10.88 -8.44
N SER A 153 3.06 10.39 -7.19
CA SER A 153 2.71 9.01 -6.86
C SER A 153 1.31 8.64 -7.33
N ILE A 154 0.32 9.48 -7.00
CA ILE A 154 -1.08 9.28 -7.42
C ILE A 154 -1.20 9.22 -8.95
N THR A 155 -0.53 10.13 -9.64
CA THR A 155 -0.57 10.21 -11.11
C THR A 155 0.02 8.96 -11.75
N ARG A 156 1.17 8.49 -11.23
CA ARG A 156 1.82 7.26 -11.72
C ARG A 156 0.91 6.04 -11.54
N ILE A 157 0.36 5.84 -10.35
CA ILE A 157 -0.53 4.70 -10.07
C ILE A 157 -1.75 4.74 -10.99
N LYS A 158 -2.42 5.90 -11.09
CA LYS A 158 -3.61 6.05 -11.95
C LYS A 158 -3.32 5.79 -13.42
N LEU A 159 -2.22 6.35 -13.92
CA LEU A 159 -1.83 6.22 -15.33
C LEU A 159 -1.52 4.77 -15.69
N GLU A 160 -0.79 4.08 -14.83
CA GLU A 160 -0.26 2.75 -15.12
C GLU A 160 -1.27 1.64 -14.84
N THR A 161 -2.10 1.78 -13.81
CA THR A 161 -3.01 0.70 -13.38
C THR A 161 -4.47 0.96 -13.73
N GLY A 162 -4.84 2.21 -14.01
CA GLY A 162 -6.23 2.63 -14.20
C GLY A 162 -7.03 2.72 -12.90
N GLN A 163 -6.45 2.41 -11.75
CA GLN A 163 -7.14 2.47 -10.46
C GLN A 163 -7.13 3.90 -9.88
N PRO A 164 -8.19 4.32 -9.18
CA PRO A 164 -8.12 5.48 -8.29
C PRO A 164 -7.19 5.15 -7.12
N VAL A 165 -6.57 6.18 -6.53
CA VAL A 165 -5.73 6.03 -5.33
C VAL A 165 -6.50 6.58 -4.14
N THR A 166 -7.05 5.67 -3.34
CA THR A 166 -7.93 6.01 -2.22
C THR A 166 -7.16 6.15 -0.90
N ALA A 167 -6.03 5.45 -0.80
CA ALA A 167 -5.31 5.32 0.45
C ALA A 167 -3.84 5.77 0.36
N PHE A 168 -3.33 6.20 1.51
CA PHE A 168 -1.93 6.53 1.74
C PHE A 168 -1.39 5.78 2.96
N THR A 169 -0.18 5.22 2.85
CA THR A 169 0.56 4.63 3.98
C THR A 169 1.73 5.52 4.35
N TYR A 170 1.82 5.88 5.63
CA TYR A 170 2.94 6.68 6.13
C TYR A 170 4.25 5.90 6.08
N PRO A 171 5.26 6.33 5.30
CA PRO A 171 6.57 5.69 5.31
C PRO A 171 7.15 5.65 6.73
N LEU A 172 7.65 4.48 7.13
CA LEU A 172 8.23 4.23 8.45
C LEU A 172 7.27 4.50 9.63
N GLY A 173 5.97 4.59 9.39
CA GLY A 173 4.96 4.96 10.38
C GLY A 173 5.05 6.41 10.86
N LYS A 174 5.89 7.24 10.24
CA LYS A 174 6.16 8.61 10.69
C LYS A 174 5.14 9.61 10.16
N MET A 175 4.43 10.22 11.08
CA MET A 175 3.42 11.24 10.80
C MET A 175 4.02 12.64 10.93
N GLU A 176 3.64 13.55 10.03
CA GLU A 176 4.02 14.96 10.08
C GLU A 176 2.75 15.83 10.08
N PRO A 177 2.50 16.61 11.16
CA PRO A 177 1.28 17.42 11.26
C PRO A 177 1.04 18.38 10.10
N TRP A 178 2.10 18.91 9.48
CA TRP A 178 1.95 19.78 8.31
C TRP A 178 1.45 19.07 7.07
N ALA A 179 1.60 17.73 6.99
CA ALA A 179 1.09 16.94 5.87
C ALA A 179 -0.43 16.73 5.95
N GLU A 180 -1.02 16.75 7.13
CA GLU A 180 -2.41 16.34 7.35
C GLU A 180 -3.43 17.05 6.45
N PRO A 181 -3.37 18.39 6.24
CA PRO A 181 -4.32 19.06 5.34
C PRO A 181 -4.22 18.58 3.89
N VAL A 182 -3.00 18.27 3.43
CA VAL A 182 -2.77 17.76 2.07
C VAL A 182 -3.25 16.31 1.95
N LEU A 183 -2.93 15.47 2.94
CA LEU A 183 -3.34 14.07 2.95
C LEU A 183 -4.87 13.92 2.98
N GLN A 184 -5.57 14.72 3.79
CA GLN A 184 -7.04 14.73 3.85
C GLN A 184 -7.70 15.19 2.54
N GLN A 185 -7.00 16.00 1.76
CA GLN A 185 -7.47 16.44 0.43
C GLN A 185 -7.31 15.35 -0.63
N LEU A 186 -6.21 14.58 -0.55
CA LEU A 186 -5.81 13.62 -1.58
C LEU A 186 -6.33 12.21 -1.35
N PHE A 187 -6.50 11.80 -0.08
CA PHE A 187 -6.81 10.42 0.29
C PHE A 187 -8.00 10.35 1.24
N SER A 188 -8.79 9.29 1.10
CA SER A 188 -9.93 9.01 1.99
C SER A 188 -9.53 8.13 3.19
N VAL A 189 -8.42 7.41 3.08
CA VAL A 189 -7.90 6.49 4.11
C VAL A 189 -6.41 6.67 4.27
N THR A 190 -5.91 6.68 5.50
CA THR A 190 -4.47 6.66 5.80
C THR A 190 -4.12 5.52 6.75
N PHE A 191 -2.93 4.94 6.58
CA PHE A 191 -2.39 3.85 7.40
C PHE A 191 -1.11 4.31 8.09
N SER A 192 -1.08 4.31 9.44
CA SER A 192 0.06 4.74 10.27
C SER A 192 0.82 3.52 10.69
N GLY A 193 0.98 2.49 10.47
CA GLY A 193 1.85 1.34 10.82
C GLY A 193 2.29 1.25 12.30
N VAL A 194 1.53 1.82 13.24
CA VAL A 194 1.73 1.78 14.71
C VAL A 194 0.54 1.13 15.41
#